data_1577173fbc577487be8902966e3fe0c6
#
_entry.id   1577173fbc577487be8902966e3fe0c6
#
_cell.length_a   1.000
_cell.length_b   1.000
_cell.length_c   1.000
_cell.angle_alpha   90.00
_cell.angle_beta   90.00
_cell.angle_gamma   90.00
#
_symmetry.space_group_name_H-M   'P 1'
#
loop_
_entity.id
_entity.type
_entity.pdbx_description
1 polymer ?
#
loop_
_entity_poly.entity_id
_entity_poly.type
_entity_poly.pdbx_seq_one_letter_code
_entity_poly.pdbx_strand_id
1 'polypeptide(L)'
;MSKGTLFDKVWDSHTVGMLPSGQTQLFIGLHLIHEVTSPQAFAMLRERGLKVLFPDRTVATVDHIVPTENQARPFADDMAETMMQEIERNTQDNGIIFHKIGSGNQGVVHVIAPEQGLTQPGMTIACGDSHTSTHGAFGAIAFGIGTSQVRDVLASQTLSLSKLKVRKIEVNGTLPTGVYAKDVILHIIRTLGVTGGVGFAYEFTGTTFEQMTMEERMTVCNMAIEGGARCGYVNPDAVTFEYLKGRDFAPKGADWEKAIAWWQNIHSDADAQYDDVVAFDAAAIPPTVTWGITPGQGIAVNQTVPKPEEMAEGDRELAAEAYRYMDLAPGQPISGTKIDVCFIGSCTNGRMSDLREAAKIAKGRHVADGVKAFVVPGSERVKLEAEAEGLDKIFEAAGFEWREAGCSMCLAMNPDKLQGRQISASSSNRNFKGRQGSSSGRTLLMSPAMVAAAAIAGTVTDVREML
;
A
#
# COMPACT_ATOMS: atom_id res chain seq x y z
N MET A 1 -1.40 17.40 25.88
CA MET A 1 -2.02 16.36 25.05
C MET A 1 -2.77 15.40 25.95
N SER A 2 -3.83 14.76 25.46
CA SER A 2 -4.49 13.65 26.14
C SER A 2 -3.47 12.54 26.43
N LYS A 3 -3.69 11.76 27.49
CA LYS A 3 -2.93 10.53 27.74
C LYS A 3 -3.55 9.41 26.89
N GLY A 4 -2.74 8.45 26.49
CA GLY A 4 -3.22 7.26 25.78
C GLY A 4 -2.33 6.84 24.61
N THR A 5 -2.94 6.18 23.62
CA THR A 5 -2.27 5.77 22.39
C THR A 5 -2.01 6.97 21.49
N LEU A 6 -1.08 6.84 20.55
CA LEU A 6 -0.89 7.85 19.49
C LEU A 6 -2.22 8.13 18.77
N PHE A 7 -3.01 7.08 18.50
CA PHE A 7 -4.32 7.24 17.89
C PHE A 7 -5.22 8.18 18.70
N ASP A 8 -5.31 8.00 20.03
CA ASP A 8 -6.10 8.87 20.89
C ASP A 8 -5.63 10.31 20.85
N LYS A 9 -4.31 10.53 20.97
CA LYS A 9 -3.71 11.86 20.98
C LYS A 9 -3.95 12.62 19.67
N VAL A 10 -3.79 11.95 18.54
CA VAL A 10 -4.04 12.53 17.20
C VAL A 10 -5.54 12.77 17.00
N TRP A 11 -6.37 11.79 17.36
CA TRP A 11 -7.82 11.92 17.26
C TRP A 11 -8.34 13.13 18.04
N ASP A 12 -7.98 13.22 19.32
CA ASP A 12 -8.45 14.28 20.21
C ASP A 12 -7.98 15.67 19.74
N SER A 13 -6.72 15.78 19.27
CA SER A 13 -6.17 17.05 18.77
C SER A 13 -6.81 17.54 17.46
N HIS A 14 -7.43 16.64 16.67
CA HIS A 14 -8.12 16.95 15.42
C HIS A 14 -9.65 16.95 15.55
N THR A 15 -10.18 16.67 16.73
CA THR A 15 -11.63 16.72 16.98
C THR A 15 -12.14 18.16 16.93
N VAL A 16 -12.99 18.48 15.96
CA VAL A 16 -13.69 19.76 15.84
C VAL A 16 -14.90 19.79 16.78
N GLY A 17 -15.62 18.69 16.87
CA GLY A 17 -16.78 18.55 17.74
C GLY A 17 -17.46 17.19 17.59
N MET A 18 -18.49 16.98 18.42
CA MET A 18 -19.35 15.80 18.35
C MET A 18 -20.62 16.14 17.60
N LEU A 19 -21.00 15.31 16.66
CA LEU A 19 -22.23 15.46 15.90
C LEU A 19 -23.43 14.84 16.64
N PRO A 20 -24.67 15.25 16.35
CA PRO A 20 -25.87 14.63 16.94
C PRO A 20 -25.99 13.11 16.70
N SER A 21 -25.34 12.60 15.66
CA SER A 21 -25.25 11.18 15.36
C SER A 21 -24.35 10.39 16.31
N GLY A 22 -23.62 11.05 17.21
CA GLY A 22 -22.58 10.45 18.06
C GLY A 22 -21.23 10.26 17.36
N GLN A 23 -21.10 10.69 16.11
CA GLN A 23 -19.83 10.67 15.39
C GLN A 23 -18.99 11.91 15.72
N THR A 24 -17.67 11.77 15.62
CA THR A 24 -16.72 12.87 15.72
C THR A 24 -16.62 13.56 14.35
N GLN A 25 -16.75 14.89 14.33
CA GLN A 25 -16.29 15.69 13.22
C GLN A 25 -14.78 15.88 13.36
N LEU A 26 -14.02 15.18 12.52
CA LEU A 26 -12.56 15.15 12.58
C LEU A 26 -11.97 16.05 11.49
N PHE A 27 -11.10 16.99 11.86
CA PHE A 27 -10.34 17.81 10.91
C PHE A 27 -9.34 16.94 10.16
N ILE A 28 -9.16 17.18 8.87
CA ILE A 28 -8.21 16.46 8.00
C ILE A 28 -7.03 17.39 7.69
N GLY A 29 -5.85 17.03 8.19
CA GLY A 29 -4.64 17.83 8.02
C GLY A 29 -4.12 17.86 6.58
N LEU A 30 -4.23 16.73 5.86
CA LEU A 30 -3.82 16.59 4.47
C LEU A 30 -4.87 15.79 3.67
N HIS A 31 -5.30 16.31 2.55
CA HIS A 31 -6.17 15.62 1.61
C HIS A 31 -5.40 15.27 0.34
N LEU A 32 -5.27 13.99 0.06
CA LEU A 32 -4.66 13.49 -1.17
C LEU A 32 -5.76 13.09 -2.15
N ILE A 33 -5.63 13.49 -3.40
CA ILE A 33 -6.60 13.16 -4.45
C ILE A 33 -5.90 12.63 -5.70
N HIS A 34 -6.64 11.80 -6.43
CA HIS A 34 -6.21 11.24 -7.70
C HIS A 34 -7.38 11.19 -8.70
N GLU A 35 -7.11 10.82 -9.92
CA GLU A 35 -8.03 10.95 -11.05
C GLU A 35 -9.26 10.03 -10.99
N VAL A 36 -9.26 8.96 -10.18
CA VAL A 36 -10.38 8.00 -10.17
C VAL A 36 -11.58 8.54 -9.39
N THR A 37 -11.36 9.15 -8.22
CA THR A 37 -12.44 9.59 -7.33
C THR A 37 -12.69 11.10 -7.37
N SER A 38 -11.68 11.90 -7.71
CA SER A 38 -11.80 13.37 -7.65
C SER A 38 -12.72 13.98 -8.71
N PRO A 39 -12.81 13.51 -9.97
CA PRO A 39 -13.68 14.14 -10.97
C PRO A 39 -15.14 14.19 -10.53
N GLN A 40 -15.67 13.09 -10.02
CA GLN A 40 -17.04 13.02 -9.51
C GLN A 40 -17.23 13.87 -8.25
N ALA A 41 -16.24 13.91 -7.36
CA ALA A 41 -16.29 14.76 -6.16
C ALA A 41 -16.37 16.25 -6.53
N PHE A 42 -15.58 16.71 -7.51
CA PHE A 42 -15.65 18.09 -8.01
C PHE A 42 -16.96 18.38 -8.75
N ALA A 43 -17.53 17.43 -9.49
CA ALA A 43 -18.85 17.59 -10.09
C ALA A 43 -19.91 17.84 -9.01
N MET A 44 -19.92 17.02 -7.95
CA MET A 44 -20.84 17.20 -6.82
C MET A 44 -20.65 18.54 -6.06
N LEU A 45 -19.42 19.08 -6.01
CA LEU A 45 -19.18 20.42 -5.45
C LEU A 45 -19.85 21.49 -6.32
N ARG A 46 -19.64 21.45 -7.65
CA ARG A 46 -20.23 22.41 -8.61
C ARG A 46 -21.75 22.39 -8.56
N GLU A 47 -22.36 21.20 -8.56
CA GLU A 47 -23.83 21.04 -8.47
C GLU A 47 -24.42 21.68 -7.21
N ARG A 48 -23.67 21.73 -6.12
CA ARG A 48 -24.10 22.32 -4.83
C ARG A 48 -23.65 23.76 -4.63
N GLY A 49 -22.94 24.34 -5.57
CA GLY A 49 -22.35 25.68 -5.45
C GLY A 49 -21.29 25.79 -4.36
N LEU A 50 -20.64 24.65 -4.00
CA LEU A 50 -19.58 24.59 -3.00
C LEU A 50 -18.22 24.81 -3.65
N LYS A 51 -17.26 25.29 -2.85
CA LYS A 51 -15.87 25.51 -3.26
C LYS A 51 -14.93 24.65 -2.43
N VAL A 52 -13.73 24.43 -2.92
CA VAL A 52 -12.62 23.87 -2.11
C VAL A 52 -12.25 24.88 -1.04
N LEU A 53 -12.29 24.45 0.23
CA LEU A 53 -12.08 25.36 1.36
C LEU A 53 -10.61 25.66 1.61
N PHE A 54 -9.74 24.62 1.55
CA PHE A 54 -8.31 24.72 1.79
C PHE A 54 -7.51 24.03 0.68
N PRO A 55 -7.34 24.67 -0.49
CA PRO A 55 -6.62 24.08 -1.61
C PRO A 55 -5.14 23.77 -1.30
N ASP A 56 -4.52 24.55 -0.42
CA ASP A 56 -3.15 24.37 0.07
C ASP A 56 -2.96 23.13 0.98
N ARG A 57 -4.06 22.52 1.45
CA ARG A 57 -4.07 21.24 2.18
C ARG A 57 -4.45 20.06 1.30
N THR A 58 -4.62 20.30 0.01
CA THR A 58 -4.98 19.25 -0.97
C THR A 58 -3.84 19.11 -1.99
N VAL A 59 -3.41 17.87 -2.22
CA VAL A 59 -2.38 17.56 -3.21
C VAL A 59 -2.89 16.46 -4.14
N ALA A 60 -2.71 16.66 -5.43
CA ALA A 60 -3.19 15.77 -6.48
C ALA A 60 -2.05 15.08 -7.21
N THR A 61 -2.30 13.86 -7.66
CA THR A 61 -1.46 13.10 -8.59
C THR A 61 -2.33 12.31 -9.56
N VAL A 62 -1.72 11.61 -10.48
CA VAL A 62 -2.35 10.65 -11.38
C VAL A 62 -1.53 9.37 -11.39
N ASP A 63 -2.18 8.22 -11.19
CA ASP A 63 -1.47 6.96 -10.99
C ASP A 63 -2.21 5.70 -11.48
N HIS A 64 -3.54 5.67 -11.44
CA HIS A 64 -4.32 4.46 -11.72
C HIS A 64 -4.54 4.21 -13.22
N ILE A 65 -4.91 5.29 -13.97
CA ILE A 65 -5.24 5.17 -15.39
C ILE A 65 -4.02 5.34 -16.30
N VAL A 66 -2.88 5.67 -15.72
CA VAL A 66 -1.65 5.97 -16.47
C VAL A 66 -1.07 4.71 -17.07
N PRO A 67 -0.83 4.66 -18.39
CA PRO A 67 -0.09 3.58 -19.02
C PRO A 67 1.36 3.55 -18.54
N THR A 68 1.95 2.36 -18.39
CA THR A 68 3.34 2.23 -17.94
C THR A 68 4.34 1.90 -19.05
N GLU A 69 3.86 1.54 -20.24
CA GLU A 69 4.72 1.37 -21.42
C GLU A 69 4.99 2.69 -22.14
N ASN A 70 3.93 3.48 -22.35
CA ASN A 70 4.02 4.75 -23.05
C ASN A 70 3.00 5.73 -22.47
N GLN A 71 3.49 6.81 -21.88
CA GLN A 71 2.68 7.85 -21.26
C GLN A 71 2.38 9.03 -22.20
N ALA A 72 2.64 8.90 -23.51
CA ALA A 72 2.32 9.95 -24.48
C ALA A 72 0.79 10.22 -24.51
N ARG A 73 0.44 11.52 -24.57
CA ARG A 73 -0.94 11.99 -24.61
C ARG A 73 -1.33 12.42 -26.04
N PRO A 74 -2.62 12.30 -26.44
CA PRO A 74 -3.72 11.73 -25.65
C PRO A 74 -3.58 10.22 -25.46
N PHE A 75 -4.11 9.71 -24.33
CA PHE A 75 -4.13 8.27 -24.09
C PHE A 75 -5.04 7.56 -25.10
N ALA A 76 -4.72 6.31 -25.43
CA ALA A 76 -5.52 5.49 -26.35
C ALA A 76 -6.91 5.13 -25.79
N ASP A 77 -7.07 5.14 -24.46
CA ASP A 77 -8.34 4.98 -23.77
C ASP A 77 -8.99 6.35 -23.53
N ASP A 78 -10.10 6.63 -24.23
CA ASP A 78 -10.81 7.90 -24.16
C ASP A 78 -11.31 8.22 -22.72
N MET A 79 -11.66 7.19 -21.94
CA MET A 79 -12.09 7.38 -20.55
C MET A 79 -10.91 7.81 -19.69
N ALA A 80 -9.77 7.16 -19.83
CA ALA A 80 -8.53 7.52 -19.13
C ALA A 80 -8.11 8.96 -19.50
N GLU A 81 -8.16 9.32 -20.77
CA GLU A 81 -7.85 10.69 -21.24
C GLU A 81 -8.82 11.72 -20.64
N THR A 82 -10.12 11.40 -20.58
CA THR A 82 -11.14 12.26 -19.97
C THR A 82 -10.87 12.47 -18.48
N MET A 83 -10.56 11.41 -17.74
CA MET A 83 -10.20 11.51 -16.30
C MET A 83 -8.96 12.38 -16.09
N MET A 84 -7.96 12.26 -16.98
CA MET A 84 -6.75 13.07 -16.93
C MET A 84 -7.06 14.56 -17.15
N GLN A 85 -7.86 14.88 -18.18
CA GLN A 85 -8.29 16.26 -18.46
C GLN A 85 -9.12 16.86 -17.31
N GLU A 86 -9.98 16.05 -16.69
CA GLU A 86 -10.78 16.50 -15.55
C GLU A 86 -9.93 16.82 -14.32
N ILE A 87 -8.93 16.01 -13.97
CA ILE A 87 -8.06 16.34 -12.82
C ILE A 87 -7.20 17.56 -13.11
N GLU A 88 -6.67 17.70 -14.33
CA GLU A 88 -5.93 18.88 -14.76
C GLU A 88 -6.77 20.16 -14.60
N ARG A 89 -7.99 20.16 -15.14
CA ARG A 89 -8.91 21.28 -15.04
C ARG A 89 -9.28 21.59 -13.57
N ASN A 90 -9.69 20.57 -12.81
CA ASN A 90 -10.16 20.77 -11.44
C ASN A 90 -9.05 21.28 -10.52
N THR A 91 -7.83 20.81 -10.68
CA THR A 91 -6.68 21.29 -9.89
C THR A 91 -6.29 22.72 -10.27
N GLN A 92 -6.30 23.05 -11.55
CA GLN A 92 -6.03 24.40 -12.04
C GLN A 92 -7.07 25.39 -11.56
N ASP A 93 -8.36 25.07 -11.71
CA ASP A 93 -9.48 25.95 -11.34
C ASP A 93 -9.51 26.25 -9.82
N ASN A 94 -8.99 25.35 -9.00
CA ASN A 94 -9.03 25.47 -7.54
C ASN A 94 -7.66 25.78 -6.91
N GLY A 95 -6.58 25.96 -7.69
CA GLY A 95 -5.24 26.28 -7.18
C GLY A 95 -4.61 25.12 -6.35
N ILE A 96 -4.93 23.87 -6.69
CA ILE A 96 -4.44 22.69 -6.00
C ILE A 96 -3.10 22.26 -6.63
N ILE A 97 -2.13 21.90 -5.80
CA ILE A 97 -0.84 21.33 -6.27
C ILE A 97 -1.13 20.01 -7.00
N PHE A 98 -0.67 19.90 -8.23
CA PHE A 98 -0.83 18.72 -9.07
C PHE A 98 0.52 18.21 -9.59
N HIS A 99 0.88 16.99 -9.17
CA HIS A 99 2.03 16.26 -9.67
C HIS A 99 1.62 15.47 -10.93
N LYS A 100 1.77 16.13 -12.08
CA LYS A 100 1.43 15.58 -13.39
C LYS A 100 2.57 14.75 -13.98
N ILE A 101 2.28 13.91 -14.96
CA ILE A 101 3.27 13.15 -15.73
C ILE A 101 4.37 14.09 -16.27
N GLY A 102 5.64 13.70 -16.13
CA GLY A 102 6.79 14.46 -16.56
C GLY A 102 7.17 15.62 -15.65
N SER A 103 6.56 15.74 -14.48
CA SER A 103 6.93 16.76 -13.48
C SER A 103 8.16 16.38 -12.65
N GLY A 104 8.64 15.16 -12.73
CA GLY A 104 9.66 14.59 -11.85
C GLY A 104 9.13 14.18 -10.47
N ASN A 105 7.82 14.35 -10.22
CA ASN A 105 7.17 14.08 -8.94
C ASN A 105 5.87 13.27 -9.09
N GLN A 106 5.48 12.88 -10.30
CA GLN A 106 4.31 12.04 -10.52
C GLN A 106 4.58 10.63 -9.99
N GLY A 107 3.55 9.97 -9.56
CA GLY A 107 3.57 8.58 -9.12
C GLY A 107 2.36 8.21 -8.28
N VAL A 108 2.42 7.03 -7.75
CA VAL A 108 1.38 6.50 -6.86
C VAL A 108 1.22 7.40 -5.65
N VAL A 109 -0.01 7.79 -5.35
CA VAL A 109 -0.32 8.80 -4.32
C VAL A 109 0.30 8.47 -2.95
N HIS A 110 0.34 7.17 -2.58
CA HIS A 110 0.92 6.69 -1.33
C HIS A 110 2.45 6.48 -1.37
N VAL A 111 3.08 6.77 -2.50
CA VAL A 111 4.54 6.82 -2.66
C VAL A 111 5.00 8.28 -2.66
N ILE A 112 4.39 9.14 -3.48
CA ILE A 112 4.84 10.52 -3.64
C ILE A 112 4.67 11.37 -2.39
N ALA A 113 3.60 11.20 -1.62
CA ALA A 113 3.36 12.03 -0.45
C ALA A 113 4.41 11.79 0.66
N PRO A 114 4.78 10.53 1.01
CA PRO A 114 5.96 10.26 1.85
C PRO A 114 7.26 10.81 1.27
N GLU A 115 7.55 10.56 -0.01
CA GLU A 115 8.79 10.99 -0.65
C GLU A 115 9.03 12.48 -0.59
N GLN A 116 7.98 13.26 -0.68
CA GLN A 116 8.06 14.72 -0.64
C GLN A 116 8.01 15.28 0.80
N GLY A 117 7.77 14.44 1.82
CA GLY A 117 7.62 14.88 3.20
C GLY A 117 6.27 15.55 3.49
N LEU A 118 5.26 15.33 2.64
CA LEU A 118 3.87 15.74 2.87
C LEU A 118 3.24 14.97 4.03
N THR A 119 3.60 13.69 4.16
CA THR A 119 3.19 12.83 5.27
C THR A 119 4.08 13.08 6.47
N GLN A 120 3.50 13.54 7.58
CA GLN A 120 4.26 13.83 8.80
C GLN A 120 3.57 13.22 10.03
N PRO A 121 4.34 12.92 11.11
CA PRO A 121 3.78 12.39 12.34
C PRO A 121 2.68 13.25 12.93
N GLY A 122 1.64 12.62 13.45
CA GLY A 122 0.53 13.29 14.12
C GLY A 122 -0.48 13.98 13.21
N MET A 123 -0.36 13.84 11.89
CA MET A 123 -1.36 14.34 10.95
C MET A 123 -2.54 13.39 10.83
N THR A 124 -3.70 13.93 10.48
CA THR A 124 -4.81 13.19 9.90
C THR A 124 -4.78 13.32 8.39
N ILE A 125 -4.88 12.20 7.67
CA ILE A 125 -4.78 12.17 6.20
C ILE A 125 -5.96 11.42 5.61
N ALA A 126 -6.55 11.95 4.55
CA ALA A 126 -7.61 11.30 3.81
C ALA A 126 -7.29 11.23 2.31
N CYS A 127 -7.69 10.14 1.66
CA CYS A 127 -7.57 9.96 0.21
C CYS A 127 -8.71 9.07 -0.29
N GLY A 128 -9.13 9.28 -1.53
CA GLY A 128 -10.11 8.43 -2.21
C GLY A 128 -9.60 7.03 -2.60
N ASP A 129 -8.58 6.54 -1.92
CA ASP A 129 -7.98 5.21 -2.09
C ASP A 129 -7.91 4.44 -0.77
N SER A 130 -8.19 3.14 -0.80
CA SER A 130 -8.25 2.29 0.39
C SER A 130 -6.88 2.09 1.08
N HIS A 131 -5.77 2.24 0.36
CA HIS A 131 -4.42 2.05 0.90
C HIS A 131 -3.82 3.32 1.55
N THR A 132 -4.65 4.31 1.84
CA THR A 132 -4.27 5.53 2.58
C THR A 132 -3.65 5.22 3.94
N SER A 133 -3.96 4.06 4.52
CA SER A 133 -3.29 3.54 5.73
C SER A 133 -1.76 3.49 5.64
N THR A 134 -1.18 3.46 4.43
CA THR A 134 0.28 3.54 4.21
C THR A 134 0.95 4.67 5.00
N HIS A 135 0.30 5.83 5.08
CA HIS A 135 0.81 7.02 5.76
C HIS A 135 0.95 6.84 7.27
N GLY A 136 0.27 5.84 7.84
CA GLY A 136 0.40 5.48 9.25
C GLY A 136 1.79 5.02 9.64
N ALA A 137 2.63 4.60 8.69
CA ALA A 137 4.04 4.28 8.93
C ALA A 137 4.83 5.43 9.57
N PHE A 138 4.35 6.65 9.40
CA PHE A 138 4.92 7.88 9.96
C PHE A 138 4.29 8.31 11.30
N GLY A 139 3.34 7.54 11.84
CA GLY A 139 2.55 7.97 12.98
C GLY A 139 1.46 9.00 12.63
N ALA A 140 1.01 9.00 11.37
CA ALA A 140 -0.19 9.70 10.94
C ALA A 140 -1.42 8.79 11.10
N ILE A 141 -2.59 9.37 11.29
CA ILE A 141 -3.86 8.65 11.28
C ILE A 141 -4.53 8.89 9.94
N ALA A 142 -4.50 7.85 9.09
CA ALA A 142 -4.80 7.98 7.68
C ALA A 142 -5.95 7.06 7.25
N PHE A 143 -6.91 7.60 6.51
CA PHE A 143 -8.15 6.92 6.14
C PHE A 143 -8.39 6.90 4.64
N GLY A 144 -8.68 5.71 4.09
CA GLY A 144 -9.33 5.59 2.79
C GLY A 144 -10.80 6.01 2.89
N ILE A 145 -11.27 6.83 1.94
CA ILE A 145 -12.60 7.40 1.92
C ILE A 145 -13.29 7.24 0.56
N GLY A 146 -14.61 7.20 0.56
CA GLY A 146 -15.40 7.14 -0.67
C GLY A 146 -15.54 8.50 -1.35
N THR A 147 -15.95 8.50 -2.62
CA THR A 147 -16.08 9.70 -3.46
C THR A 147 -16.91 10.83 -2.85
N SER A 148 -18.02 10.50 -2.17
CA SER A 148 -18.85 11.51 -1.48
C SER A 148 -18.10 12.15 -0.29
N GLN A 149 -17.27 11.38 0.40
CA GLN A 149 -16.43 11.89 1.48
C GLN A 149 -15.25 12.72 0.94
N VAL A 150 -14.70 12.38 -0.25
CA VAL A 150 -13.73 13.24 -0.95
C VAL A 150 -14.32 14.63 -1.17
N ARG A 151 -15.57 14.71 -1.69
CA ARG A 151 -16.30 15.98 -1.80
C ARG A 151 -16.42 16.70 -0.44
N ASP A 152 -16.77 15.97 0.62
CA ASP A 152 -16.98 16.56 1.94
C ASP A 152 -15.68 17.15 2.51
N VAL A 153 -14.55 16.44 2.33
CA VAL A 153 -13.24 16.95 2.73
C VAL A 153 -12.84 18.17 1.90
N LEU A 154 -13.04 18.15 0.57
CA LEU A 154 -12.79 19.33 -0.27
C LEU A 154 -13.60 20.57 0.20
N ALA A 155 -14.86 20.35 0.58
CA ALA A 155 -15.77 21.44 0.97
C ALA A 155 -15.56 21.95 2.40
N SER A 156 -15.09 21.11 3.33
CA SER A 156 -15.10 21.41 4.77
C SER A 156 -13.79 21.11 5.50
N GLN A 157 -12.86 20.41 4.87
CA GLN A 157 -11.65 19.84 5.47
C GLN A 157 -11.93 18.93 6.67
N THR A 158 -13.12 18.35 6.75
CA THR A 158 -13.53 17.47 7.86
C THR A 158 -14.19 16.20 7.39
N LEU A 159 -14.14 15.18 8.25
CA LEU A 159 -14.87 13.91 8.10
C LEU A 159 -15.70 13.62 9.34
N SER A 160 -16.86 13.02 9.15
CA SER A 160 -17.67 12.45 10.23
C SER A 160 -17.34 10.99 10.41
N LEU A 161 -16.74 10.63 11.55
CA LEU A 161 -16.23 9.29 11.81
C LEU A 161 -16.58 8.83 13.23
N SER A 162 -16.80 7.53 13.39
CA SER A 162 -16.82 6.89 14.71
C SER A 162 -15.37 6.57 15.13
N LYS A 163 -15.03 6.85 16.39
CA LYS A 163 -13.70 6.55 16.93
C LYS A 163 -13.49 5.04 16.93
N LEU A 164 -12.33 4.60 16.45
CA LEU A 164 -11.96 3.19 16.38
C LEU A 164 -11.43 2.73 17.74
N LYS A 165 -11.54 1.43 17.99
CA LYS A 165 -10.75 0.74 19.01
C LYS A 165 -9.30 0.62 18.55
N VAL A 166 -8.38 0.44 19.46
CA VAL A 166 -6.96 0.27 19.16
C VAL A 166 -6.51 -1.14 19.51
N ARG A 167 -6.02 -1.87 18.50
CA ARG A 167 -5.33 -3.15 18.71
C ARG A 167 -3.83 -2.94 18.58
N LYS A 168 -3.09 -3.35 19.61
CA LYS A 168 -1.63 -3.43 19.57
C LYS A 168 -1.23 -4.74 18.88
N ILE A 169 -0.44 -4.63 17.81
CA ILE A 169 0.18 -5.77 17.13
C ILE A 169 1.68 -5.70 17.36
N GLU A 170 2.18 -6.60 18.17
CA GLU A 170 3.57 -6.65 18.59
C GLU A 170 4.31 -7.77 17.87
N VAL A 171 5.38 -7.43 17.13
CA VAL A 171 6.24 -8.42 16.48
C VAL A 171 7.65 -8.26 17.06
N ASN A 172 8.14 -9.29 17.72
CA ASN A 172 9.43 -9.27 18.39
C ASN A 172 10.41 -10.25 17.74
N GLY A 173 11.69 -9.87 17.76
CA GLY A 173 12.78 -10.65 17.20
C GLY A 173 13.28 -10.08 15.88
N THR A 174 14.14 -10.86 15.23
CA THR A 174 14.73 -10.55 13.92
C THR A 174 14.14 -11.46 12.86
N LEU A 175 13.74 -10.90 11.74
CA LEU A 175 13.21 -11.68 10.62
C LEU A 175 14.27 -12.63 10.06
N PRO A 176 13.91 -13.89 9.75
CA PRO A 176 14.82 -14.82 9.08
C PRO A 176 15.25 -14.30 7.70
N THR A 177 16.40 -14.73 7.22
CA THR A 177 16.85 -14.46 5.85
C THR A 177 15.79 -14.89 4.82
N GLY A 178 15.51 -14.03 3.85
CA GLY A 178 14.49 -14.26 2.82
C GLY A 178 13.04 -13.96 3.26
N VAL A 179 12.87 -13.39 4.46
CA VAL A 179 11.59 -12.90 4.96
C VAL A 179 11.58 -11.36 4.95
N TYR A 180 10.56 -10.77 4.40
CA TYR A 180 10.42 -9.33 4.18
C TYR A 180 9.14 -8.77 4.84
N ALA A 181 9.01 -7.47 4.89
CA ALA A 181 7.84 -6.80 5.48
C ALA A 181 6.49 -7.27 4.88
N LYS A 182 6.48 -7.66 3.59
CA LYS A 182 5.32 -8.27 2.93
C LYS A 182 4.91 -9.60 3.57
N ASP A 183 5.89 -10.42 3.94
CA ASP A 183 5.64 -11.70 4.60
C ASP A 183 5.08 -11.48 6.01
N VAL A 184 5.56 -10.45 6.72
CA VAL A 184 5.05 -10.07 8.04
C VAL A 184 3.57 -9.72 7.97
N ILE A 185 3.17 -8.83 7.07
CA ILE A 185 1.76 -8.44 7.00
C ILE A 185 0.86 -9.56 6.47
N LEU A 186 1.30 -10.36 5.50
CA LEU A 186 0.55 -11.53 5.04
C LEU A 186 0.38 -12.55 6.18
N HIS A 187 1.41 -12.75 7.02
CA HIS A 187 1.33 -13.62 8.20
C HIS A 187 0.32 -13.09 9.22
N ILE A 188 0.31 -11.79 9.50
CA ILE A 188 -0.66 -11.16 10.39
C ILE A 188 -2.09 -11.34 9.85
N ILE A 189 -2.30 -11.05 8.55
CA ILE A 189 -3.62 -11.15 7.92
C ILE A 189 -4.13 -12.59 7.92
N ARG A 190 -3.29 -13.58 7.59
CA ARG A 190 -3.70 -14.99 7.61
C ARG A 190 -4.06 -15.46 9.01
N THR A 191 -3.42 -14.92 10.04
CA THR A 191 -3.65 -15.34 11.43
C THR A 191 -4.90 -14.68 12.03
N LEU A 192 -5.12 -13.38 11.78
CA LEU A 192 -6.26 -12.63 12.31
C LEU A 192 -7.49 -12.70 11.40
N GLY A 193 -7.32 -13.10 10.15
CA GLY A 193 -8.37 -13.10 9.13
C GLY A 193 -8.58 -11.73 8.48
N VAL A 194 -9.20 -11.72 7.29
CA VAL A 194 -9.48 -10.50 6.50
C VAL A 194 -10.50 -9.56 7.15
N THR A 195 -11.22 -10.02 8.16
CA THR A 195 -12.18 -9.22 8.94
C THR A 195 -11.71 -8.95 10.37
N GLY A 196 -10.55 -9.48 10.76
CA GLY A 196 -10.04 -9.41 12.13
C GLY A 196 -9.86 -7.99 12.66
N GLY A 197 -9.59 -7.03 11.77
CA GLY A 197 -9.40 -5.62 12.10
C GLY A 197 -10.64 -4.72 12.00
N VAL A 198 -11.82 -5.27 11.70
CA VAL A 198 -13.04 -4.47 11.59
C VAL A 198 -13.34 -3.74 12.89
N GLY A 199 -13.45 -2.40 12.81
CA GLY A 199 -13.65 -1.53 13.97
C GLY A 199 -12.37 -1.16 14.73
N PHE A 200 -11.20 -1.62 14.26
CA PHE A 200 -9.91 -1.31 14.88
C PHE A 200 -9.02 -0.41 14.03
N ALA A 201 -8.18 0.36 14.71
CA ALA A 201 -6.90 0.85 14.25
C ALA A 201 -5.81 -0.11 14.76
N TYR A 202 -4.82 -0.45 13.94
CA TYR A 202 -3.69 -1.29 14.34
C TYR A 202 -2.49 -0.42 14.70
N GLU A 203 -1.99 -0.54 15.93
CA GLU A 203 -0.68 -0.04 16.30
C GLU A 203 0.35 -1.15 16.14
N PHE A 204 1.20 -1.03 15.13
CA PHE A 204 2.30 -1.97 14.91
C PHE A 204 3.52 -1.58 15.74
N THR A 205 4.07 -2.51 16.51
CA THR A 205 5.15 -2.26 17.48
C THR A 205 6.01 -3.51 17.69
N GLY A 206 7.01 -3.40 18.53
CA GLY A 206 7.97 -4.46 18.87
C GLY A 206 9.30 -4.31 18.15
N THR A 207 10.28 -5.10 18.57
CA THR A 207 11.68 -4.95 18.15
C THR A 207 11.87 -5.16 16.64
N THR A 208 10.99 -5.92 15.99
CA THR A 208 11.00 -6.07 14.52
C THR A 208 10.68 -4.75 13.82
N PHE A 209 9.66 -4.01 14.28
CA PHE A 209 9.29 -2.72 13.70
C PHE A 209 10.33 -1.63 13.97
N GLU A 210 11.02 -1.69 15.11
CA GLU A 210 12.13 -0.78 15.42
C GLU A 210 13.30 -0.94 14.43
N GLN A 211 13.54 -2.17 13.95
CA GLN A 211 14.58 -2.49 12.96
C GLN A 211 14.17 -2.19 11.51
N MET A 212 12.88 -2.09 11.21
CA MET A 212 12.37 -1.85 9.87
C MET A 212 12.70 -0.44 9.38
N THR A 213 13.08 -0.35 8.12
CA THR A 213 13.13 0.92 7.36
C THR A 213 11.74 1.52 7.21
N MET A 214 11.65 2.80 6.85
CA MET A 214 10.35 3.44 6.61
C MET A 214 9.57 2.77 5.46
N GLU A 215 10.26 2.29 4.43
CA GLU A 215 9.63 1.64 3.29
C GLU A 215 9.01 0.29 3.69
N GLU A 216 9.67 -0.47 4.56
CA GLU A 216 9.13 -1.70 5.13
C GLU A 216 7.91 -1.43 6.04
N ARG A 217 7.97 -0.39 6.88
CA ARG A 217 6.82 0.04 7.70
C ARG A 217 5.64 0.46 6.83
N MET A 218 5.90 1.17 5.72
CA MET A 218 4.87 1.53 4.75
C MET A 218 4.21 0.31 4.11
N THR A 219 4.97 -0.75 3.81
CA THR A 219 4.42 -2.01 3.30
C THR A 219 3.45 -2.65 4.29
N VAL A 220 3.80 -2.71 5.57
CA VAL A 220 2.93 -3.30 6.59
C VAL A 220 1.67 -2.44 6.80
N CYS A 221 1.83 -1.12 6.98
CA CYS A 221 0.70 -0.22 7.16
C CYS A 221 -0.23 -0.17 5.94
N ASN A 222 0.33 -0.28 4.71
CA ASN A 222 -0.43 -0.33 3.47
C ASN A 222 -1.47 -1.45 3.50
N MET A 223 -1.09 -2.64 3.91
CA MET A 223 -1.94 -3.82 3.88
C MET A 223 -2.76 -4.05 5.17
N ALA A 224 -2.77 -3.12 6.11
CA ALA A 224 -3.65 -3.21 7.28
C ALA A 224 -5.13 -3.31 6.89
N ILE A 225 -5.52 -2.65 5.80
CA ILE A 225 -6.90 -2.68 5.28
C ILE A 225 -7.31 -4.07 4.78
N GLU A 226 -6.38 -4.88 4.26
CA GLU A 226 -6.64 -6.27 3.83
C GLU A 226 -6.92 -7.18 5.04
N GLY A 227 -6.44 -6.81 6.22
CA GLY A 227 -6.79 -7.43 7.51
C GLY A 227 -8.06 -6.86 8.15
N GLY A 228 -8.77 -5.94 7.46
CA GLY A 228 -10.00 -5.32 7.94
C GLY A 228 -9.79 -4.07 8.81
N ALA A 229 -8.57 -3.71 9.18
CA ALA A 229 -8.30 -2.51 9.97
C ALA A 229 -8.43 -1.25 9.08
N ARG A 230 -9.14 -0.25 9.58
CA ARG A 230 -9.37 0.98 8.81
C ARG A 230 -8.11 1.83 8.67
N CYS A 231 -7.21 1.75 9.63
CA CYS A 231 -5.86 2.32 9.57
C CYS A 231 -4.89 1.45 10.37
N GLY A 232 -3.62 1.50 10.00
CA GLY A 232 -2.51 0.92 10.74
C GLY A 232 -1.41 1.95 10.87
N TYR A 233 -0.73 2.00 12.00
CA TYR A 233 0.31 3.00 12.24
C TYR A 233 1.46 2.43 13.07
N VAL A 234 2.60 3.09 12.96
CA VAL A 234 3.80 2.87 13.77
C VAL A 234 4.11 4.16 14.52
N ASN A 235 4.49 4.09 15.77
CA ASN A 235 4.93 5.27 16.52
C ASN A 235 6.17 5.88 15.84
N PRO A 236 6.22 7.21 15.61
CA PRO A 236 7.34 7.86 14.95
C PRO A 236 8.59 7.81 15.81
N ASP A 237 9.73 7.50 15.25
CA ASP A 237 11.01 7.36 15.92
C ASP A 237 12.16 8.00 15.10
N ALA A 238 13.41 7.73 15.49
CA ALA A 238 14.57 8.26 14.80
C ALA A 238 14.62 7.87 13.32
N VAL A 239 14.15 6.68 12.93
CA VAL A 239 14.07 6.22 11.53
C VAL A 239 13.09 7.10 10.76
N THR A 240 11.95 7.42 11.36
CA THR A 240 10.94 8.32 10.78
C THR A 240 11.50 9.73 10.58
N PHE A 241 12.21 10.25 11.58
CA PHE A 241 12.75 11.61 11.53
C PHE A 241 13.86 11.72 10.47
N GLU A 242 14.77 10.76 10.41
CA GLU A 242 15.82 10.75 9.39
C GLU A 242 15.25 10.63 7.97
N TYR A 243 14.20 9.83 7.77
CA TYR A 243 13.52 9.74 6.48
C TYR A 243 12.91 11.07 6.04
N LEU A 244 12.34 11.85 6.95
CA LEU A 244 11.69 13.14 6.64
C LEU A 244 12.69 14.30 6.48
N LYS A 245 13.87 14.18 7.07
CA LYS A 245 14.86 15.26 7.08
C LYS A 245 15.26 15.72 5.67
N GLY A 246 15.10 17.02 5.45
CA GLY A 246 15.50 17.64 4.18
C GLY A 246 14.52 17.48 3.02
N ARG A 247 13.41 16.76 3.20
CA ARG A 247 12.38 16.63 2.16
C ARG A 247 11.66 17.96 1.91
N ASP A 248 11.08 18.09 0.71
CA ASP A 248 10.59 19.37 0.17
C ASP A 248 9.57 20.04 1.09
N PHE A 249 8.59 19.28 1.61
CA PHE A 249 7.50 19.75 2.47
C PHE A 249 7.74 19.47 3.97
N ALA A 250 8.87 18.86 4.34
CA ALA A 250 9.21 18.69 5.74
C ALA A 250 9.62 20.03 6.37
N PRO A 251 9.38 20.25 7.66
CA PRO A 251 9.83 21.42 8.37
C PRO A 251 11.35 21.63 8.24
N LYS A 252 11.79 22.89 8.24
CA LYS A 252 13.21 23.22 8.03
C LYS A 252 13.72 24.17 9.14
N GLY A 253 15.01 24.13 9.43
CA GLY A 253 15.65 25.01 10.40
C GLY A 253 15.04 24.90 11.79
N ALA A 254 14.68 26.03 12.41
CA ALA A 254 14.09 26.05 13.75
C ALA A 254 12.73 25.35 13.86
N ASP A 255 11.97 25.26 12.77
CA ASP A 255 10.69 24.56 12.78
C ASP A 255 10.87 23.04 12.73
N TRP A 256 11.99 22.53 12.21
CA TRP A 256 12.36 21.14 12.31
C TRP A 256 12.54 20.67 13.76
N GLU A 257 13.26 21.44 14.57
CA GLU A 257 13.48 21.13 16.00
C GLU A 257 12.17 21.13 16.80
N LYS A 258 11.28 22.10 16.50
CA LYS A 258 9.94 22.13 17.11
C LYS A 258 9.10 20.92 16.69
N ALA A 259 9.17 20.54 15.43
CA ALA A 259 8.45 19.40 14.89
C ALA A 259 8.91 18.11 15.57
N ILE A 260 10.22 17.85 15.66
CA ILE A 260 10.76 16.67 16.36
C ILE A 260 10.26 16.62 17.82
N ALA A 261 10.37 17.73 18.56
CA ALA A 261 9.91 17.79 19.93
C ALA A 261 8.41 17.46 20.06
N TRP A 262 7.60 17.91 19.10
CA TRP A 262 6.18 17.60 19.06
C TRP A 262 5.94 16.14 18.66
N TRP A 263 6.62 15.63 17.62
CA TRP A 263 6.50 14.25 17.16
C TRP A 263 6.87 13.20 18.21
N GLN A 264 7.88 13.51 19.06
CA GLN A 264 8.23 12.68 20.21
C GLN A 264 7.11 12.64 21.26
N ASN A 265 6.36 13.73 21.43
CA ASN A 265 5.29 13.82 22.41
C ASN A 265 3.97 13.14 22.00
N ILE A 266 3.77 12.86 20.73
CA ILE A 266 2.57 12.15 20.25
C ILE A 266 2.68 10.64 20.35
N HIS A 267 3.83 10.09 20.64
CA HIS A 267 4.05 8.66 20.90
C HIS A 267 2.99 8.11 21.86
N SER A 268 2.59 6.85 21.68
CA SER A 268 1.78 6.15 22.67
C SER A 268 2.50 6.14 24.02
N ASP A 269 1.78 6.44 25.10
CA ASP A 269 2.36 6.43 26.44
C ASP A 269 2.76 4.99 26.84
N ALA A 270 3.76 4.87 27.70
CA ALA A 270 4.23 3.54 28.14
C ALA A 270 3.13 2.75 28.89
N ASP A 271 2.19 3.46 29.50
CA ASP A 271 1.02 2.92 30.23
C ASP A 271 -0.28 2.99 29.41
N ALA A 272 -0.19 3.23 28.10
CA ALA A 272 -1.34 3.30 27.21
C ALA A 272 -2.16 2.00 27.28
N GLN A 273 -3.47 2.15 27.33
CA GLN A 273 -4.40 1.02 27.33
C GLN A 273 -4.87 0.72 25.92
N TYR A 274 -4.84 -0.55 25.56
CA TYR A 274 -5.29 -1.04 24.26
C TYR A 274 -6.56 -1.87 24.45
N ASP A 275 -7.47 -1.82 23.49
CA ASP A 275 -8.68 -2.65 23.50
C ASP A 275 -8.36 -4.13 23.24
N ASP A 276 -7.24 -4.41 22.56
CA ASP A 276 -6.77 -5.76 22.28
C ASP A 276 -5.24 -5.74 22.05
N VAL A 277 -4.59 -6.88 22.32
CA VAL A 277 -3.13 -7.05 22.14
C VAL A 277 -2.87 -8.42 21.52
N VAL A 278 -2.12 -8.43 20.42
CA VAL A 278 -1.68 -9.65 19.73
C VAL A 278 -0.17 -9.59 19.55
N ALA A 279 0.53 -10.68 19.87
CA ALA A 279 1.98 -10.77 19.74
C ALA A 279 2.39 -11.89 18.77
N PHE A 280 3.47 -11.63 18.03
CA PHE A 280 4.08 -12.57 17.09
C PHE A 280 5.58 -12.67 17.34
N ASP A 281 6.14 -13.85 17.09
CA ASP A 281 7.58 -14.08 17.03
C ASP A 281 8.05 -13.94 15.58
N ALA A 282 8.94 -12.98 15.33
CA ALA A 282 9.50 -12.75 14.01
C ALA A 282 10.21 -13.98 13.43
N ALA A 283 10.87 -14.77 14.29
CA ALA A 283 11.58 -15.99 13.86
C ALA A 283 10.64 -17.08 13.33
N ALA A 284 9.36 -17.04 13.68
CA ALA A 284 8.34 -17.98 13.22
C ALA A 284 7.69 -17.58 11.87
N ILE A 285 7.99 -16.39 11.35
CA ILE A 285 7.40 -15.89 10.10
C ILE A 285 8.18 -16.46 8.90
N PRO A 286 7.55 -17.24 8.01
CA PRO A 286 8.18 -17.78 6.82
C PRO A 286 7.98 -16.85 5.61
N PRO A 287 8.76 -17.02 4.51
CA PRO A 287 8.38 -16.50 3.21
C PRO A 287 6.98 -17.00 2.84
N THR A 288 6.08 -16.07 2.55
CA THR A 288 4.64 -16.33 2.45
C THR A 288 4.12 -16.08 1.02
N VAL A 289 3.23 -16.95 0.57
CA VAL A 289 2.50 -16.81 -0.70
C VAL A 289 1.01 -17.05 -0.47
N THR A 290 0.15 -16.30 -1.16
CA THR A 290 -1.29 -16.60 -1.15
C THR A 290 -1.59 -17.72 -2.15
N TRP A 291 -2.50 -18.63 -1.77
CA TRP A 291 -2.96 -19.74 -2.62
C TRP A 291 -4.39 -19.58 -3.12
N GLY A 292 -5.11 -18.60 -2.57
CA GLY A 292 -6.54 -18.43 -2.82
C GLY A 292 -6.90 -17.07 -3.40
N ILE A 293 -8.13 -16.65 -3.14
CA ILE A 293 -8.78 -15.46 -3.72
C ILE A 293 -8.88 -14.30 -2.74
N THR A 294 -8.25 -14.41 -1.57
CA THR A 294 -8.13 -13.32 -0.59
C THR A 294 -6.72 -13.30 0.02
N PRO A 295 -6.24 -12.15 0.52
CA PRO A 295 -4.93 -12.08 1.19
C PRO A 295 -4.84 -12.93 2.48
N GLY A 296 -5.99 -13.28 3.10
CA GLY A 296 -6.04 -14.18 4.25
C GLY A 296 -5.73 -15.65 3.92
N GLN A 297 -5.83 -16.04 2.66
CA GLN A 297 -5.51 -17.39 2.19
C GLN A 297 -4.01 -17.50 1.86
N GLY A 298 -3.15 -17.23 2.86
CA GLY A 298 -1.70 -17.31 2.78
C GLY A 298 -1.14 -18.57 3.42
N ILE A 299 -0.03 -19.09 2.88
CA ILE A 299 0.76 -20.21 3.43
C ILE A 299 2.26 -19.95 3.27
N ALA A 300 3.08 -20.67 4.03
CA ALA A 300 4.51 -20.66 3.77
C ALA A 300 4.82 -21.28 2.40
N VAL A 301 5.81 -20.73 1.71
CA VAL A 301 6.16 -21.16 0.33
C VAL A 301 6.53 -22.66 0.23
N ASN A 302 6.98 -23.26 1.30
CA ASN A 302 7.33 -24.68 1.39
C ASN A 302 6.18 -25.58 1.90
N GLN A 303 4.98 -25.05 2.03
CA GLN A 303 3.79 -25.79 2.46
C GLN A 303 2.94 -26.26 1.27
N THR A 304 1.97 -27.10 1.58
CA THR A 304 0.93 -27.55 0.64
C THR A 304 -0.32 -26.69 0.79
N VAL A 305 -1.09 -26.57 -0.29
CA VAL A 305 -2.42 -25.96 -0.27
C VAL A 305 -3.27 -26.66 0.80
N PRO A 306 -3.82 -25.96 1.79
CA PRO A 306 -4.50 -26.59 2.91
C PRO A 306 -5.67 -27.47 2.44
N LYS A 307 -5.94 -28.56 3.16
CA LYS A 307 -7.10 -29.43 2.89
C LYS A 307 -8.32 -28.95 3.68
N PRO A 308 -9.55 -29.24 3.21
CA PRO A 308 -10.77 -28.81 3.90
C PRO A 308 -10.86 -29.25 5.36
N GLU A 309 -10.32 -30.43 5.70
CA GLU A 309 -10.29 -30.96 7.06
C GLU A 309 -9.31 -30.22 8.00
N GLU A 310 -8.35 -29.48 7.43
CA GLU A 310 -7.34 -28.68 8.17
C GLU A 310 -7.86 -27.26 8.48
N MET A 311 -9.06 -26.91 8.04
CA MET A 311 -9.65 -25.57 8.15
C MET A 311 -10.86 -25.54 9.08
N ALA A 312 -11.13 -24.36 9.64
CA ALA A 312 -12.38 -24.09 10.33
C ALA A 312 -13.58 -24.29 9.38
N GLU A 313 -14.70 -24.76 9.92
CA GLU A 313 -15.90 -25.06 9.12
C GLU A 313 -16.38 -23.85 8.30
N GLY A 314 -16.32 -22.64 8.89
CA GLY A 314 -16.73 -21.40 8.22
C GLY A 314 -15.85 -20.99 7.02
N ASP A 315 -14.62 -21.50 6.92
CA ASP A 315 -13.69 -21.15 5.86
C ASP A 315 -13.77 -22.12 4.66
N ARG A 316 -14.42 -23.28 4.83
CA ARG A 316 -14.42 -24.36 3.84
C ARG A 316 -15.12 -24.00 2.53
N GLU A 317 -16.19 -23.21 2.60
CA GLU A 317 -16.93 -22.78 1.41
C GLU A 317 -16.07 -21.83 0.55
N LEU A 318 -15.45 -20.83 1.19
CA LEU A 318 -14.52 -19.91 0.53
C LEU A 318 -13.30 -20.64 -0.04
N ALA A 319 -12.78 -21.64 0.68
CA ALA A 319 -11.69 -22.47 0.22
C ALA A 319 -12.09 -23.32 -1.00
N ALA A 320 -13.28 -23.92 -1.01
CA ALA A 320 -13.79 -24.68 -2.14
C ALA A 320 -13.93 -23.81 -3.40
N GLU A 321 -14.32 -22.55 -3.25
CA GLU A 321 -14.35 -21.58 -4.33
C GLU A 321 -12.92 -21.23 -4.80
N ALA A 322 -11.98 -21.01 -3.87
CA ALA A 322 -10.59 -20.71 -4.16
C ALA A 322 -9.91 -21.84 -4.95
N TYR A 323 -10.08 -23.11 -4.56
CA TYR A 323 -9.52 -24.25 -5.29
C TYR A 323 -9.96 -24.27 -6.76
N ARG A 324 -11.28 -24.09 -7.00
CA ARG A 324 -11.83 -24.08 -8.37
C ARG A 324 -11.32 -22.90 -9.19
N TYR A 325 -11.27 -21.71 -8.58
CA TYR A 325 -10.84 -20.51 -9.28
C TYR A 325 -9.34 -20.50 -9.59
N MET A 326 -8.54 -20.84 -8.57
CA MET A 326 -7.07 -20.85 -8.67
C MET A 326 -6.55 -22.07 -9.41
N ASP A 327 -7.37 -23.11 -9.61
CA ASP A 327 -6.98 -24.39 -10.21
C ASP A 327 -5.84 -25.05 -9.42
N LEU A 328 -5.98 -25.06 -8.10
CA LEU A 328 -5.05 -25.64 -7.14
C LEU A 328 -5.75 -26.75 -6.36
N ALA A 329 -5.16 -27.94 -6.35
CA ALA A 329 -5.73 -29.06 -5.60
C ALA A 329 -5.35 -28.99 -4.11
N PRO A 330 -6.28 -29.30 -3.19
CA PRO A 330 -5.95 -29.48 -1.77
C PRO A 330 -4.81 -30.48 -1.59
N GLY A 331 -3.82 -30.14 -0.77
CA GLY A 331 -2.67 -30.97 -0.48
C GLY A 331 -1.54 -30.93 -1.52
N GLN A 332 -1.70 -30.23 -2.65
CA GLN A 332 -0.58 -30.04 -3.58
C GLN A 332 0.43 -29.03 -3.02
N PRO A 333 1.74 -29.18 -3.27
CA PRO A 333 2.73 -28.16 -2.95
C PRO A 333 2.42 -26.85 -3.69
N ILE A 334 2.55 -25.72 -3.01
CA ILE A 334 2.41 -24.41 -3.67
C ILE A 334 3.67 -24.06 -4.47
N SER A 335 4.84 -24.44 -3.98
CA SER A 335 6.11 -24.38 -4.71
C SER A 335 6.00 -25.23 -5.98
N GLY A 336 6.57 -24.75 -7.08
CA GLY A 336 6.45 -25.39 -8.40
C GLY A 336 5.15 -25.03 -9.17
N THR A 337 4.23 -24.25 -8.59
CA THR A 337 3.07 -23.73 -9.31
C THR A 337 3.55 -22.82 -10.45
N LYS A 338 3.17 -23.14 -11.69
CA LYS A 338 3.59 -22.42 -12.89
C LYS A 338 3.09 -20.98 -12.88
N ILE A 339 3.92 -20.04 -13.33
CA ILE A 339 3.62 -18.61 -13.42
C ILE A 339 3.70 -18.14 -14.88
N ASP A 340 2.74 -17.34 -15.32
CA ASP A 340 2.72 -16.75 -16.66
C ASP A 340 3.18 -15.28 -16.64
N VAL A 341 2.90 -14.55 -15.54
CA VAL A 341 3.21 -13.12 -15.42
C VAL A 341 3.82 -12.83 -14.05
N CYS A 342 4.85 -11.99 -14.02
CA CYS A 342 5.48 -11.52 -12.79
C CYS A 342 5.42 -9.99 -12.73
N PHE A 343 4.82 -9.46 -11.67
CA PHE A 343 4.65 -8.02 -11.47
C PHE A 343 5.30 -7.55 -10.17
N ILE A 344 6.30 -6.68 -10.28
CA ILE A 344 6.93 -5.96 -9.16
C ILE A 344 6.52 -4.50 -9.26
N GLY A 345 5.84 -3.97 -8.24
CA GLY A 345 5.35 -2.60 -8.23
C GLY A 345 4.21 -2.37 -7.25
N SER A 346 3.37 -1.35 -7.51
CA SER A 346 2.23 -0.95 -6.69
C SER A 346 2.60 -0.03 -5.50
N CYS A 347 1.58 0.58 -4.89
CA CYS A 347 1.76 1.36 -3.65
C CYS A 347 2.35 0.55 -2.49
N THR A 348 2.24 -0.77 -2.54
CA THR A 348 2.75 -1.67 -1.50
C THR A 348 4.26 -1.87 -1.63
N ASN A 349 4.74 -2.23 -2.84
CA ASN A 349 6.10 -2.68 -3.07
C ASN A 349 6.69 -2.16 -4.40
N GLY A 350 6.64 -0.86 -4.61
CA GLY A 350 7.27 -0.16 -5.73
C GLY A 350 8.31 0.89 -5.30
N ARG A 351 8.91 0.74 -4.11
CA ARG A 351 9.89 1.67 -3.53
C ARG A 351 11.32 1.17 -3.74
N MET A 352 12.30 2.01 -3.43
CA MET A 352 13.71 1.69 -3.68
C MET A 352 14.19 0.43 -2.98
N SER A 353 13.82 0.20 -1.72
CA SER A 353 14.18 -1.04 -1.01
C SER A 353 13.61 -2.28 -1.68
N ASP A 354 12.37 -2.22 -2.16
CA ASP A 354 11.71 -3.31 -2.88
C ASP A 354 12.45 -3.67 -4.17
N LEU A 355 12.83 -2.64 -4.93
CA LEU A 355 13.56 -2.80 -6.20
C LEU A 355 14.95 -3.34 -5.97
N ARG A 356 15.65 -2.86 -4.93
CA ARG A 356 17.01 -3.35 -4.57
C ARG A 356 16.98 -4.84 -4.18
N GLU A 357 16.00 -5.27 -3.37
CA GLU A 357 15.87 -6.68 -2.97
C GLU A 357 15.53 -7.58 -4.16
N ALA A 358 14.61 -7.16 -5.01
CA ALA A 358 14.28 -7.92 -6.23
C ALA A 358 15.46 -7.97 -7.22
N ALA A 359 16.21 -6.88 -7.36
CA ALA A 359 17.39 -6.81 -8.23
C ALA A 359 18.52 -7.75 -7.78
N LYS A 360 18.70 -7.98 -6.47
CA LYS A 360 19.66 -8.96 -5.95
C LYS A 360 19.37 -10.37 -6.50
N ILE A 361 18.10 -10.72 -6.58
CA ILE A 361 17.66 -12.02 -7.12
C ILE A 361 17.80 -12.08 -8.64
N ALA A 362 17.47 -10.99 -9.35
CA ALA A 362 17.53 -10.92 -10.81
C ALA A 362 18.94 -10.89 -11.36
N LYS A 363 19.91 -10.32 -10.62
CA LYS A 363 21.28 -10.08 -11.07
C LYS A 363 22.00 -11.35 -11.53
N GLY A 364 22.42 -11.35 -12.80
CA GLY A 364 23.15 -12.45 -13.42
C GLY A 364 22.29 -13.71 -13.73
N ARG A 365 20.97 -13.58 -13.64
CA ARG A 365 19.99 -14.63 -13.99
C ARG A 365 19.08 -14.14 -15.11
N HIS A 366 18.25 -15.03 -15.63
CA HIS A 366 17.29 -14.70 -16.69
C HIS A 366 15.89 -15.18 -16.34
N VAL A 367 14.89 -14.37 -16.73
CA VAL A 367 13.46 -14.73 -16.66
C VAL A 367 13.24 -16.01 -17.48
N ALA A 368 12.48 -16.94 -16.93
CA ALA A 368 12.16 -18.21 -17.57
C ALA A 368 11.39 -18.00 -18.87
N ASP A 369 11.63 -18.88 -19.86
CA ASP A 369 10.94 -18.84 -21.14
C ASP A 369 9.41 -18.88 -20.96
N GLY A 370 8.72 -17.96 -21.66
CA GLY A 370 7.26 -17.86 -21.64
C GLY A 370 6.69 -17.10 -20.44
N VAL A 371 7.51 -16.58 -19.52
CA VAL A 371 7.08 -15.69 -18.44
C VAL A 371 7.22 -14.24 -18.90
N LYS A 372 6.14 -13.46 -18.76
CA LYS A 372 6.19 -12.00 -18.92
C LYS A 372 6.48 -11.38 -17.54
N ALA A 373 7.64 -10.76 -17.39
CA ALA A 373 8.04 -10.13 -16.13
C ALA A 373 8.27 -8.63 -16.33
N PHE A 374 7.76 -7.80 -15.42
CA PHE A 374 7.97 -6.36 -15.48
C PHE A 374 8.00 -5.71 -14.11
N VAL A 375 8.71 -4.59 -14.07
CA VAL A 375 8.96 -3.78 -12.88
C VAL A 375 8.42 -2.38 -13.11
N VAL A 376 7.58 -1.92 -12.20
CA VAL A 376 6.96 -0.59 -12.24
C VAL A 376 7.36 0.19 -10.99
N PRO A 377 8.25 1.19 -11.13
CA PRO A 377 8.57 2.10 -10.03
C PRO A 377 7.34 2.82 -9.50
N GLY A 378 7.28 3.07 -8.20
CA GLY A 378 6.13 3.71 -7.57
C GLY A 378 6.00 5.20 -7.88
N SER A 379 7.06 5.86 -8.32
CA SER A 379 7.09 7.27 -8.70
C SER A 379 8.18 7.57 -9.72
N GLU A 380 8.10 8.73 -10.38
CA GLU A 380 9.18 9.24 -11.24
C GLU A 380 10.50 9.40 -10.45
N ARG A 381 10.45 9.78 -9.16
CA ARG A 381 11.65 9.89 -8.31
C ARG A 381 12.28 8.53 -8.07
N VAL A 382 11.47 7.52 -7.69
CA VAL A 382 11.97 6.14 -7.54
C VAL A 382 12.59 5.64 -8.83
N LYS A 383 11.96 5.90 -9.98
CA LYS A 383 12.49 5.52 -11.28
C LYS A 383 13.86 6.13 -11.53
N LEU A 384 13.99 7.46 -11.37
CA LEU A 384 15.25 8.16 -11.57
C LEU A 384 16.36 7.70 -10.61
N GLU A 385 16.01 7.45 -9.33
CA GLU A 385 16.96 6.95 -8.33
C GLU A 385 17.42 5.52 -8.68
N ALA A 386 16.49 4.65 -9.06
CA ALA A 386 16.79 3.28 -9.46
C ALA A 386 17.67 3.22 -10.73
N GLU A 387 17.41 4.07 -11.71
CA GLU A 387 18.24 4.22 -12.92
C GLU A 387 19.63 4.76 -12.59
N ALA A 388 19.74 5.71 -11.66
CA ALA A 388 21.04 6.23 -11.19
C ALA A 388 21.88 5.15 -10.48
N GLU A 389 21.23 4.18 -9.81
CA GLU A 389 21.88 3.00 -9.22
C GLU A 389 22.11 1.86 -10.23
N GLY A 390 21.57 1.95 -11.45
CA GLY A 390 21.68 0.94 -12.50
C GLY A 390 20.78 -0.29 -12.26
N LEU A 391 19.74 -0.16 -11.45
CA LEU A 391 18.78 -1.27 -11.19
C LEU A 391 18.00 -1.61 -12.45
N ASP A 392 17.64 -0.62 -13.27
CA ASP A 392 17.03 -0.79 -14.59
C ASP A 392 17.84 -1.73 -15.48
N LYS A 393 19.16 -1.55 -15.52
CA LYS A 393 20.08 -2.39 -16.31
C LYS A 393 20.14 -3.82 -15.79
N ILE A 394 20.03 -4.02 -14.47
CA ILE A 394 19.99 -5.36 -13.88
C ILE A 394 18.70 -6.08 -14.30
N PHE A 395 17.55 -5.39 -14.21
CA PHE A 395 16.26 -5.96 -14.59
C PHE A 395 16.17 -6.23 -16.10
N GLU A 396 16.56 -5.27 -16.94
CA GLU A 396 16.57 -5.43 -18.40
C GLU A 396 17.50 -6.60 -18.84
N ALA A 397 18.71 -6.68 -18.26
CA ALA A 397 19.64 -7.79 -18.54
C ALA A 397 19.08 -9.16 -18.12
N ALA A 398 18.25 -9.19 -17.09
CA ALA A 398 17.55 -10.38 -16.64
C ALA A 398 16.28 -10.69 -17.47
N GLY A 399 15.86 -9.81 -18.39
CA GLY A 399 14.68 -10.01 -19.22
C GLY A 399 13.37 -9.49 -18.62
N PHE A 400 13.44 -8.65 -17.58
CA PHE A 400 12.28 -7.89 -17.11
C PHE A 400 12.08 -6.65 -17.97
N GLU A 401 10.83 -6.29 -18.22
CA GLU A 401 10.47 -5.00 -18.80
C GLU A 401 10.54 -3.91 -17.73
N TRP A 402 11.38 -2.90 -17.93
CA TRP A 402 11.44 -1.71 -17.09
C TRP A 402 10.41 -0.70 -17.55
N ARG A 403 9.52 -0.26 -16.67
CA ARG A 403 8.32 0.51 -17.00
C ARG A 403 8.36 1.93 -16.42
N GLU A 404 7.44 2.76 -16.89
CA GLU A 404 7.15 4.08 -16.32
C GLU A 404 6.37 3.95 -15.01
N ALA A 405 6.45 5.01 -14.16
CA ALA A 405 5.80 5.04 -12.86
C ALA A 405 4.26 5.03 -12.95
N GLY A 406 3.61 4.23 -12.10
CA GLY A 406 2.16 4.14 -12.01
C GLY A 406 1.67 2.96 -11.17
N CYS A 407 0.35 2.80 -11.05
CA CYS A 407 -0.28 1.69 -10.33
C CYS A 407 -0.26 0.37 -11.10
N SER A 408 -0.20 0.41 -12.44
CA SER A 408 -0.09 -0.79 -13.30
C SER A 408 -1.14 -1.86 -12.97
N MET A 409 -0.73 -3.12 -12.85
CA MET A 409 -1.62 -4.25 -12.55
C MET A 409 -2.24 -4.24 -11.16
N CYS A 410 -1.90 -3.29 -10.28
CA CYS A 410 -2.49 -3.27 -8.92
C CYS A 410 -4.03 -3.18 -8.95
N LEU A 411 -4.59 -2.37 -9.86
CA LEU A 411 -6.04 -2.26 -10.11
C LEU A 411 -6.42 -2.52 -11.57
N ALA A 412 -5.43 -2.54 -12.48
CA ALA A 412 -5.60 -2.78 -13.92
C ALA A 412 -6.61 -1.84 -14.61
N MET A 413 -6.64 -0.57 -14.22
CA MET A 413 -7.39 0.50 -14.89
C MET A 413 -6.63 1.11 -16.09
N ASN A 414 -5.52 0.52 -16.47
CA ASN A 414 -4.61 0.87 -17.54
C ASN A 414 -4.39 -0.37 -18.44
N PRO A 415 -3.55 -0.30 -19.49
CA PRO A 415 -3.32 -1.43 -20.38
C PRO A 415 -2.68 -2.67 -19.74
N ASP A 416 -2.05 -2.54 -18.57
CA ASP A 416 -1.40 -3.66 -17.87
C ASP A 416 -2.44 -4.58 -17.22
N LYS A 417 -2.76 -5.67 -17.92
CA LYS A 417 -3.84 -6.60 -17.52
C LYS A 417 -3.43 -8.05 -17.79
N LEU A 418 -3.87 -8.96 -16.91
CA LEU A 418 -3.85 -10.38 -17.22
C LEU A 418 -4.80 -10.70 -18.37
N GLN A 419 -4.45 -11.73 -19.16
CA GLN A 419 -5.25 -12.25 -20.23
C GLN A 419 -5.79 -13.64 -19.90
N GLY A 420 -7.09 -13.87 -20.12
CA GLY A 420 -7.71 -15.17 -19.89
C GLY A 420 -7.39 -15.71 -18.48
N ARG A 421 -6.91 -16.95 -18.41
CA ARG A 421 -6.59 -17.66 -17.15
C ARG A 421 -5.12 -17.55 -16.72
N GLN A 422 -4.37 -16.56 -17.19
CA GLN A 422 -3.00 -16.36 -16.76
C GLN A 422 -2.90 -16.32 -15.23
N ILE A 423 -1.79 -16.83 -14.70
CA ILE A 423 -1.44 -16.78 -13.29
C ILE A 423 -0.28 -15.81 -13.07
N SER A 424 -0.47 -14.89 -12.14
CA SER A 424 0.51 -13.86 -11.80
C SER A 424 1.13 -14.10 -10.44
N ALA A 425 2.47 -14.03 -10.36
CA ALA A 425 3.19 -13.72 -9.13
C ALA A 425 3.26 -12.20 -8.98
N SER A 426 2.79 -11.65 -7.86
CA SER A 426 2.61 -10.20 -7.73
C SER A 426 3.00 -9.68 -6.36
N SER A 427 3.73 -8.58 -6.34
CA SER A 427 4.03 -7.83 -5.11
C SER A 427 2.92 -6.83 -4.73
N SER A 428 1.81 -6.77 -5.48
CA SER A 428 0.66 -5.94 -5.14
C SER A 428 -0.05 -6.39 -3.86
N ASN A 429 -1.19 -5.79 -3.53
CA ASN A 429 -1.85 -5.93 -2.24
C ASN A 429 -3.10 -6.83 -2.25
N ARG A 430 -3.73 -7.05 -3.40
CA ARG A 430 -5.01 -7.78 -3.53
C ARG A 430 -4.98 -8.81 -4.63
N ASN A 431 -5.62 -9.95 -4.36
CA ASN A 431 -5.74 -11.08 -5.28
C ASN A 431 -7.19 -11.54 -5.48
N PHE A 432 -8.16 -10.65 -5.29
CA PHE A 432 -9.57 -10.95 -5.57
C PHE A 432 -9.76 -11.31 -7.05
N LYS A 433 -10.79 -12.08 -7.33
CA LYS A 433 -11.18 -12.44 -8.70
C LYS A 433 -11.29 -11.18 -9.59
N GLY A 434 -10.62 -11.19 -10.72
CA GLY A 434 -10.62 -10.08 -11.68
C GLY A 434 -9.76 -8.88 -11.28
N ARG A 435 -9.08 -8.88 -10.13
CA ARG A 435 -8.32 -7.72 -9.63
C ARG A 435 -7.29 -7.20 -10.62
N GLN A 436 -6.63 -8.09 -11.35
CA GLN A 436 -5.61 -7.73 -12.33
C GLN A 436 -6.15 -7.75 -13.78
N GLY A 437 -7.42 -7.41 -13.97
CA GLY A 437 -8.06 -7.10 -15.24
C GLY A 437 -8.86 -8.26 -15.85
N SER A 438 -8.33 -9.47 -15.91
CA SER A 438 -9.08 -10.63 -16.40
C SER A 438 -9.98 -11.22 -15.31
N SER A 439 -11.28 -11.43 -15.61
CA SER A 439 -12.24 -12.05 -14.67
C SER A 439 -11.89 -13.49 -14.30
N SER A 440 -11.04 -14.17 -15.07
CA SER A 440 -10.53 -15.50 -14.80
C SER A 440 -9.03 -15.53 -14.50
N GLY A 441 -8.36 -14.37 -14.48
CA GLY A 441 -6.95 -14.22 -14.13
C GLY A 441 -6.73 -14.53 -12.66
N ARG A 442 -5.61 -15.15 -12.36
CA ARG A 442 -5.25 -15.66 -11.03
C ARG A 442 -4.05 -14.93 -10.49
N THR A 443 -4.07 -14.54 -9.22
CA THR A 443 -3.00 -13.74 -8.61
C THR A 443 -2.51 -14.39 -7.32
N LEU A 444 -1.20 -14.62 -7.23
CA LEU A 444 -0.50 -15.05 -6.02
C LEU A 444 0.28 -13.86 -5.47
N LEU A 445 -0.06 -13.42 -4.27
CA LEU A 445 0.67 -12.34 -3.59
C LEU A 445 1.90 -12.90 -2.89
N MET A 446 3.03 -12.21 -3.06
CA MET A 446 4.30 -12.53 -2.40
C MET A 446 5.22 -11.32 -2.37
N SER A 447 6.33 -11.40 -1.65
CA SER A 447 7.31 -10.30 -1.57
C SER A 447 7.99 -10.04 -2.93
N PRO A 448 8.53 -8.83 -3.18
CA PRO A 448 9.23 -8.50 -4.43
C PRO A 448 10.36 -9.47 -4.79
N ALA A 449 11.14 -9.88 -3.80
CA ALA A 449 12.21 -10.88 -3.99
C ALA A 449 11.64 -12.26 -4.39
N MET A 450 10.52 -12.67 -3.80
CA MET A 450 9.81 -13.90 -4.19
C MET A 450 9.25 -13.81 -5.61
N VAL A 451 8.73 -12.63 -6.02
CA VAL A 451 8.27 -12.41 -7.40
C VAL A 451 9.43 -12.52 -8.38
N ALA A 452 10.59 -11.94 -8.04
CA ALA A 452 11.80 -12.07 -8.87
C ALA A 452 12.26 -13.53 -8.97
N ALA A 453 12.26 -14.27 -7.85
CA ALA A 453 12.57 -15.70 -7.85
C ALA A 453 11.59 -16.51 -8.72
N ALA A 454 10.29 -16.20 -8.64
CA ALA A 454 9.27 -16.85 -9.46
C ALA A 454 9.46 -16.53 -10.95
N ALA A 455 9.86 -15.31 -11.30
CA ALA A 455 10.14 -14.92 -12.69
C ALA A 455 11.32 -15.72 -13.27
N ILE A 456 12.40 -15.88 -12.49
CA ILE A 456 13.58 -16.62 -12.91
C ILE A 456 13.29 -18.13 -13.04
N ALA A 457 12.54 -18.71 -12.11
CA ALA A 457 12.24 -20.14 -12.11
C ALA A 457 11.05 -20.52 -13.02
N GLY A 458 10.20 -19.57 -13.41
CA GLY A 458 8.94 -19.84 -14.11
C GLY A 458 7.85 -20.46 -13.24
N THR A 459 8.11 -20.58 -11.95
CA THR A 459 7.22 -21.20 -10.95
C THR A 459 7.35 -20.51 -9.59
N VAL A 460 6.36 -20.69 -8.72
CA VAL A 460 6.50 -20.30 -7.31
C VAL A 460 7.71 -21.00 -6.71
N THR A 461 8.66 -20.22 -6.22
CA THR A 461 9.95 -20.72 -5.74
C THR A 461 10.32 -20.04 -4.43
N ASP A 462 10.92 -20.79 -3.52
CA ASP A 462 11.44 -20.24 -2.27
C ASP A 462 12.66 -19.36 -2.56
N VAL A 463 12.55 -18.08 -2.27
CA VAL A 463 13.63 -17.11 -2.54
C VAL A 463 14.93 -17.47 -1.82
N ARG A 464 14.86 -18.19 -0.70
CA ARG A 464 16.03 -18.63 0.07
C ARG A 464 16.96 -19.56 -0.71
N GLU A 465 16.46 -20.21 -1.75
CA GLU A 465 17.25 -21.06 -2.66
C GLU A 465 18.10 -20.21 -3.63
N MET A 466 17.86 -18.89 -3.69
CA MET A 466 18.54 -17.97 -4.62
C MET A 466 19.35 -16.86 -3.91
N LEU A 467 19.33 -16.81 -2.57
CA LEU A 467 20.08 -15.84 -1.76
C LEU A 467 21.55 -16.22 -1.58
#